data_e45c70a207eef6ad3e95120ebd9594d8
#
_entry.id   e45c70a207eef6ad3e95120ebd9594d8
#
_cell.length_a   1.000
_cell.length_b   1.000
_cell.length_c   1.000
_cell.angle_alpha   90.00
_cell.angle_beta   90.00
_cell.angle_gamma   90.00
#
_symmetry.space_group_name_H-M   'P 1'
#
loop_
_entity.id
_entity.type
_entity.pdbx_description
1 polymer ?
#
loop_
_entity_poly.entity_id
_entity_poly.type
_entity_poly.pdbx_seq_one_letter_code
_entity_poly.pdbx_strand_id
1 'polypeptide(L)'
;MEIEDLKFEAQAAILALAAMAILVSRTILAVFYSKHTLRFLSEKAAEISIHLYRKIIKGDISQIQTSHSQEILFAVNRGVDLLVVLIIGTSVNLMADIASLITISIGLFVVDPLMAVASFILFTITGIILNKLTQSRARFYAQEKTKYEIKANNKLLETLETFRELYVRNREEFYISQFSELRKKYTRAVSEVTFLPNVSKFVIETVVLVGAILIGASQFILNDAFRAVGTLSVFLAAGTRIAPAFLRIQQSILAMKSAENQIQPTLNLITRYDSQAKGFVEPKSATSKSNLDNVKVEFKDVSFSYNGDSKFMIQNFTETLNINEVSAIVGSSGSGKSTIFDLMLGIHQPKSGSIRISGLEPREFIEQFAGLVSYVPQDISIVSGSVRENVCLGYSIDDFSDLRVWEALEMAKLKSDVEEFEELLDTHVGERGNKLSGGQRQRLGLARALLTRPRLLLLDEATSSLDARTEVQVSEAIQGLKGKVTVVLIAHRLSSIRNADKVIYMKGGKLVASGKFEEVRRLVPAFNEEANLMGL
;
A
#
# COMPACT_ATOMS: atom_id res chain seq x y z
N MET A 1 47.81 47.39 8.87
CA MET A 1 48.96 46.53 8.62
C MET A 1 48.53 45.68 7.43
N GLU A 2 48.96 46.12 6.26
CA GLU A 2 48.61 45.39 5.00
C GLU A 2 49.42 44.10 4.96
N ILE A 3 48.83 43.05 4.45
CA ILE A 3 49.43 41.69 4.41
C ILE A 3 50.72 41.71 3.56
N GLU A 4 50.84 42.68 2.67
CA GLU A 4 52.02 42.89 1.80
C GLU A 4 53.32 43.33 2.55
N ASP A 5 53.20 43.88 3.77
CA ASP A 5 54.34 44.28 4.58
C ASP A 5 54.98 43.16 5.41
N LEU A 6 54.42 41.97 5.39
CA LEU A 6 54.90 40.84 6.17
C LEU A 6 55.95 40.04 5.41
N LYS A 7 56.82 39.33 6.13
CA LYS A 7 57.75 38.34 5.53
C LYS A 7 56.98 37.25 4.84
N PHE A 8 57.48 36.75 3.70
CA PHE A 8 56.87 35.72 2.88
C PHE A 8 56.34 34.51 3.68
N GLU A 9 57.11 34.08 4.70
CA GLU A 9 56.72 32.97 5.59
C GLU A 9 55.44 33.29 6.39
N ALA A 10 55.29 34.53 6.86
CA ALA A 10 54.09 34.96 7.60
C ALA A 10 52.88 35.13 6.67
N GLN A 11 53.07 35.65 5.46
CA GLN A 11 52.02 35.70 4.43
C GLN A 11 51.51 34.29 4.07
N ALA A 12 52.41 33.33 3.85
CA ALA A 12 52.09 31.95 3.55
C ALA A 12 51.31 31.28 4.71
N ALA A 13 51.72 31.54 5.97
CA ALA A 13 51.03 30.99 7.15
C ALA A 13 49.62 31.56 7.30
N ILE A 14 49.41 32.87 7.06
CA ILE A 14 48.08 33.50 7.12
C ILE A 14 47.16 32.93 6.03
N LEU A 15 47.64 32.78 4.80
CA LEU A 15 46.90 32.20 3.70
C LEU A 15 46.52 30.72 3.96
N ALA A 16 47.46 29.97 4.54
CA ALA A 16 47.20 28.58 4.93
C ALA A 16 46.12 28.47 6.03
N LEU A 17 46.15 29.33 7.04
CA LEU A 17 45.14 29.40 8.10
C LEU A 17 43.78 29.84 7.55
N ALA A 18 43.74 30.83 6.67
CA ALA A 18 42.51 31.26 6.01
C ALA A 18 41.89 30.13 5.14
N ALA A 19 42.74 29.45 4.34
CA ALA A 19 42.31 28.30 3.56
C ALA A 19 41.76 27.16 4.45
N MET A 20 42.43 26.88 5.56
CA MET A 20 41.96 25.89 6.54
C MET A 20 40.61 26.29 7.14
N ALA A 21 40.44 27.56 7.55
CA ALA A 21 39.19 28.05 8.10
C ALA A 21 38.03 27.94 7.09
N ILE A 22 38.26 28.26 5.81
CA ILE A 22 37.30 28.12 4.72
C ILE A 22 36.93 26.64 4.51
N LEU A 23 37.91 25.74 4.51
CA LEU A 23 37.64 24.28 4.32
C LEU A 23 36.85 23.71 5.48
N VAL A 24 37.17 24.09 6.72
CA VAL A 24 36.40 23.64 7.91
C VAL A 24 34.97 24.19 7.86
N SER A 25 34.81 25.50 7.60
CA SER A 25 33.48 26.11 7.47
C SER A 25 32.65 25.47 6.38
N ARG A 26 33.25 25.20 5.21
CA ARG A 26 32.60 24.44 4.10
C ARG A 26 32.13 23.08 4.56
N THR A 27 32.95 22.34 5.32
CA THR A 27 32.60 21.00 5.78
C THR A 27 31.42 21.03 6.75
N ILE A 28 31.44 21.98 7.71
CA ILE A 28 30.34 22.16 8.67
C ILE A 28 29.05 22.51 7.94
N LEU A 29 29.07 23.44 7.00
CA LEU A 29 27.94 23.85 6.20
C LEU A 29 27.40 22.66 5.35
N ALA A 30 28.31 21.91 4.72
CA ALA A 30 27.91 20.74 3.91
C ALA A 30 27.17 19.67 4.76
N VAL A 31 27.69 19.39 5.96
CA VAL A 31 27.01 18.43 6.89
C VAL A 31 25.64 18.97 7.32
N PHE A 32 25.56 20.25 7.68
CA PHE A 32 24.33 20.89 8.09
C PHE A 32 23.27 20.86 6.98
N TYR A 33 23.63 21.30 5.77
CA TYR A 33 22.71 21.28 4.62
C TYR A 33 22.31 19.86 4.20
N SER A 34 23.25 18.92 4.19
CA SER A 34 22.96 17.53 3.86
C SER A 34 21.92 16.94 4.83
N LYS A 35 22.10 17.14 6.14
CA LYS A 35 21.14 16.70 7.16
C LYS A 35 19.78 17.36 6.98
N HIS A 36 19.75 18.66 6.75
CA HIS A 36 18.51 19.42 6.57
C HIS A 36 17.75 18.97 5.32
N THR A 37 18.45 18.81 4.19
CA THR A 37 17.86 18.34 2.93
C THR A 37 17.28 16.93 3.06
N LEU A 38 18.05 16.01 3.66
CA LEU A 38 17.55 14.63 3.87
C LEU A 38 16.32 14.61 4.77
N ARG A 39 16.32 15.39 5.85
CA ARG A 39 15.16 15.47 6.74
C ARG A 39 13.93 16.04 6.02
N PHE A 40 14.09 17.12 5.29
CA PHE A 40 13.02 17.72 4.49
C PHE A 40 12.45 16.75 3.46
N LEU A 41 13.31 16.04 2.73
CA LEU A 41 12.86 15.04 1.75
C LEU A 41 12.14 13.86 2.40
N SER A 42 12.63 13.39 3.56
CA SER A 42 11.96 12.31 4.30
C SER A 42 10.60 12.73 4.83
N GLU A 43 10.46 13.97 5.34
CA GLU A 43 9.17 14.52 5.77
C GLU A 43 8.20 14.63 4.57
N LYS A 44 8.67 15.06 3.40
CA LYS A 44 7.85 15.11 2.18
C LYS A 44 7.49 13.72 1.65
N ALA A 45 8.39 12.76 1.76
CA ALA A 45 8.06 11.37 1.43
C ALA A 45 6.94 10.82 2.32
N ALA A 46 7.00 11.09 3.63
CA ALA A 46 5.95 10.70 4.56
C ALA A 46 4.59 11.36 4.21
N GLU A 47 4.57 12.66 3.91
CA GLU A 47 3.35 13.37 3.47
C GLU A 47 2.74 12.73 2.21
N ILE A 48 3.57 12.43 1.20
CA ILE A 48 3.13 11.79 -0.05
C ILE A 48 2.60 10.38 0.21
N SER A 49 3.29 9.58 1.05
CA SER A 49 2.84 8.26 1.47
C SER A 49 1.47 8.31 2.15
N ILE A 50 1.29 9.21 3.11
CA ILE A 50 0.02 9.41 3.81
C ILE A 50 -1.08 9.85 2.83
N HIS A 51 -0.75 10.76 1.90
CA HIS A 51 -1.70 11.22 0.90
C HIS A 51 -2.12 10.09 -0.06
N LEU A 52 -1.17 9.30 -0.53
CA LEU A 52 -1.44 8.13 -1.38
C LEU A 52 -2.26 7.08 -0.62
N TYR A 53 -1.89 6.76 0.62
CA TYR A 53 -2.65 5.87 1.48
C TYR A 53 -4.10 6.36 1.67
N ARG A 54 -4.28 7.65 1.96
CA ARG A 54 -5.63 8.25 2.08
C ARG A 54 -6.45 8.10 0.80
N LYS A 55 -5.83 8.34 -0.37
CA LYS A 55 -6.50 8.16 -1.68
C LYS A 55 -6.89 6.72 -1.93
N ILE A 56 -6.03 5.75 -1.59
CA ILE A 56 -6.32 4.33 -1.73
C ILE A 56 -7.51 3.94 -0.85
N ILE A 57 -7.47 4.27 0.44
CA ILE A 57 -8.52 3.87 1.41
C ILE A 57 -9.86 4.57 1.13
N LYS A 58 -9.83 5.82 0.64
CA LYS A 58 -11.06 6.55 0.26
C LYS A 58 -11.48 6.31 -1.20
N GLY A 59 -10.70 5.57 -1.96
CA GLY A 59 -10.97 5.24 -3.35
C GLY A 59 -12.04 4.16 -3.52
N ASP A 60 -12.14 3.65 -4.73
CA ASP A 60 -13.07 2.57 -5.06
C ASP A 60 -12.58 1.23 -4.49
N ILE A 61 -13.39 0.63 -3.61
CA ILE A 61 -13.10 -0.65 -2.94
C ILE A 61 -12.85 -1.77 -3.96
N SER A 62 -13.55 -1.75 -5.11
CA SER A 62 -13.38 -2.76 -6.17
C SER A 62 -11.95 -2.84 -6.68
N GLN A 63 -11.23 -1.72 -6.67
CA GLN A 63 -9.83 -1.63 -7.11
C GLN A 63 -8.86 -2.17 -6.06
N ILE A 64 -9.15 -1.96 -4.77
CA ILE A 64 -8.35 -2.53 -3.69
C ILE A 64 -8.43 -4.06 -3.76
N GLN A 65 -9.62 -4.62 -4.00
CA GLN A 65 -9.84 -6.07 -4.11
C GLN A 65 -9.11 -6.70 -5.32
N THR A 66 -8.96 -5.96 -6.42
CA THR A 66 -8.26 -6.45 -7.62
C THR A 66 -6.75 -6.23 -7.59
N SER A 67 -6.24 -5.43 -6.67
CA SER A 67 -4.82 -5.10 -6.54
C SER A 67 -4.11 -6.06 -5.59
N HIS A 68 -2.87 -6.44 -5.92
CA HIS A 68 -2.07 -7.25 -5.00
C HIS A 68 -1.62 -6.42 -3.79
N SER A 69 -1.94 -6.86 -2.58
CA SER A 69 -1.61 -6.16 -1.32
C SER A 69 -0.12 -5.80 -1.21
N GLN A 70 0.78 -6.69 -1.71
CA GLN A 70 2.23 -6.44 -1.71
C GLN A 70 2.65 -5.33 -2.67
N GLU A 71 1.94 -5.15 -3.79
CA GLU A 71 2.19 -4.05 -4.71
C GLU A 71 1.82 -2.71 -4.08
N ILE A 72 0.66 -2.67 -3.40
CA ILE A 72 0.23 -1.48 -2.65
C ILE A 72 1.23 -1.17 -1.52
N LEU A 73 1.62 -2.17 -0.74
CA LEU A 73 2.58 -2.02 0.34
C LEU A 73 3.93 -1.49 -0.16
N PHE A 74 4.45 -2.06 -1.25
CA PHE A 74 5.68 -1.59 -1.89
C PHE A 74 5.54 -0.15 -2.37
N ALA A 75 4.46 0.17 -3.07
CA ALA A 75 4.25 1.48 -3.68
C ALA A 75 4.11 2.59 -2.65
N VAL A 76 3.34 2.37 -1.58
CA VAL A 76 3.08 3.39 -0.54
C VAL A 76 4.33 3.63 0.32
N ASN A 77 5.09 2.59 0.64
CA ASN A 77 6.28 2.73 1.49
C ASN A 77 7.54 2.96 0.63
N ARG A 78 8.09 1.89 0.08
CA ARG A 78 9.40 1.91 -0.58
C ARG A 78 9.40 2.70 -1.89
N GLY A 79 8.31 2.65 -2.65
CA GLY A 79 8.21 3.34 -3.93
C GLY A 79 8.22 4.86 -3.79
N VAL A 80 7.54 5.39 -2.78
CA VAL A 80 7.56 6.83 -2.45
C VAL A 80 8.95 7.26 -1.98
N ASP A 81 9.63 6.47 -1.14
CA ASP A 81 11.00 6.76 -0.72
C ASP A 81 11.98 6.79 -1.90
N LEU A 82 11.85 5.84 -2.83
CA LEU A 82 12.64 5.83 -4.06
C LEU A 82 12.37 7.07 -4.92
N LEU A 83 11.13 7.51 -5.03
CA LEU A 83 10.76 8.68 -5.80
C LEU A 83 11.30 9.97 -5.18
N VAL A 84 11.07 10.19 -3.89
CA VAL A 84 11.37 11.46 -3.22
C VAL A 84 12.82 11.52 -2.75
N VAL A 85 13.25 10.55 -1.94
CA VAL A 85 14.57 10.60 -1.31
C VAL A 85 15.66 10.23 -2.33
N LEU A 86 15.44 9.17 -3.11
CA LEU A 86 16.47 8.74 -4.06
C LEU A 86 16.47 9.62 -5.33
N ILE A 87 15.35 9.75 -6.07
CA ILE A 87 15.36 10.47 -7.35
C ILE A 87 15.51 11.98 -7.11
N ILE A 88 14.64 12.61 -6.32
CA ILE A 88 14.68 14.05 -6.08
C ILE A 88 15.97 14.42 -5.33
N GLY A 89 16.30 13.68 -4.26
CA GLY A 89 17.52 13.94 -3.48
C GLY A 89 18.79 13.77 -4.30
N THR A 90 18.87 12.73 -5.14
CA THR A 90 20.00 12.52 -6.05
C THR A 90 20.07 13.62 -7.12
N SER A 91 18.91 14.12 -7.61
CA SER A 91 18.87 15.23 -8.58
C SER A 91 19.45 16.51 -8.00
N VAL A 92 19.15 16.83 -6.75
CA VAL A 92 19.73 18.01 -6.04
C VAL A 92 21.24 17.86 -5.91
N ASN A 93 21.72 16.69 -5.48
CA ASN A 93 23.16 16.40 -5.38
C ASN A 93 23.85 16.47 -6.75
N LEU A 94 23.21 15.92 -7.79
CA LEU A 94 23.70 15.97 -9.16
C LEU A 94 23.90 17.42 -9.64
N MET A 95 22.92 18.29 -9.39
CA MET A 95 23.04 19.72 -9.73
C MET A 95 24.21 20.38 -9.00
N ALA A 96 24.38 20.09 -7.72
CA ALA A 96 25.51 20.62 -6.93
C ALA A 96 26.88 20.10 -7.42
N ASP A 97 26.97 18.81 -7.77
CA ASP A 97 28.18 18.23 -8.32
C ASP A 97 28.52 18.78 -9.72
N ILE A 98 27.52 19.01 -10.57
CA ILE A 98 27.70 19.66 -11.89
C ILE A 98 28.20 21.10 -11.70
N ALA A 99 27.58 21.87 -10.81
CA ALA A 99 28.02 23.24 -10.51
C ALA A 99 29.47 23.27 -9.98
N SER A 100 29.83 22.35 -9.09
CA SER A 100 31.18 22.17 -8.58
C SER A 100 32.18 21.84 -9.71
N LEU A 101 31.80 20.91 -10.60
CA LEU A 101 32.63 20.52 -11.75
C LEU A 101 32.89 21.72 -12.70
N ILE A 102 31.84 22.51 -13.00
CA ILE A 102 31.96 23.73 -13.83
C ILE A 102 32.90 24.71 -13.17
N THR A 103 32.75 24.98 -11.88
CA THR A 103 33.62 25.93 -11.13
C THR A 103 35.09 25.50 -11.16
N ILE A 104 35.36 24.19 -10.94
CA ILE A 104 36.72 23.64 -11.00
C ILE A 104 37.28 23.74 -12.43
N SER A 105 36.45 23.45 -13.43
CA SER A 105 36.85 23.51 -14.86
C SER A 105 37.19 24.93 -15.29
N ILE A 106 36.43 25.94 -14.84
CA ILE A 106 36.72 27.37 -15.08
C ILE A 106 38.05 27.76 -14.40
N GLY A 107 38.23 27.35 -13.13
CA GLY A 107 39.49 27.60 -12.43
C GLY A 107 40.72 27.01 -13.14
N LEU A 108 40.58 25.75 -13.62
CA LEU A 108 41.63 25.08 -14.41
C LEU A 108 41.89 25.80 -15.76
N PHE A 109 40.82 26.27 -16.43
CA PHE A 109 40.92 27.02 -17.68
C PHE A 109 41.68 28.34 -17.54
N VAL A 110 41.53 29.03 -16.43
CA VAL A 110 42.27 30.26 -16.13
C VAL A 110 43.75 29.96 -15.92
N VAL A 111 44.10 28.82 -15.31
CA VAL A 111 45.49 28.43 -15.03
C VAL A 111 46.19 27.87 -16.27
N ASP A 112 45.54 26.93 -16.95
CA ASP A 112 46.04 26.28 -18.16
C ASP A 112 44.89 25.88 -19.09
N PRO A 113 44.57 26.68 -20.13
CA PRO A 113 43.43 26.43 -21.04
C PRO A 113 43.57 25.12 -21.81
N LEU A 114 44.75 24.73 -22.22
CA LEU A 114 44.99 23.50 -22.99
C LEU A 114 44.70 22.27 -22.17
N MET A 115 45.15 22.27 -20.92
CA MET A 115 44.92 21.21 -19.95
C MET A 115 43.44 21.08 -19.55
N ALA A 116 42.79 22.22 -19.41
CA ALA A 116 41.36 22.25 -19.09
C ALA A 116 40.53 21.57 -20.21
N VAL A 117 40.78 21.92 -21.46
CA VAL A 117 40.11 21.34 -22.64
C VAL A 117 40.40 19.84 -22.77
N ALA A 118 41.68 19.45 -22.66
CA ALA A 118 42.09 18.06 -22.75
C ALA A 118 41.41 17.19 -21.65
N SER A 119 41.42 17.67 -20.42
CA SER A 119 40.74 16.99 -19.28
C SER A 119 39.25 16.89 -19.51
N PHE A 120 38.58 17.96 -19.96
CA PHE A 120 37.15 17.97 -20.24
C PHE A 120 36.79 16.97 -21.31
N ILE A 121 37.52 16.89 -22.41
CA ILE A 121 37.32 15.91 -23.51
C ILE A 121 37.48 14.49 -22.95
N LEU A 122 38.57 14.22 -22.22
CA LEU A 122 38.86 12.91 -21.65
C LEU A 122 37.72 12.41 -20.74
N PHE A 123 37.27 13.23 -19.78
CA PHE A 123 36.20 12.84 -18.87
C PHE A 123 34.85 12.72 -19.60
N THR A 124 34.56 13.59 -20.58
CA THR A 124 33.32 13.52 -21.35
C THR A 124 33.22 12.23 -22.17
N ILE A 125 34.29 11.87 -22.90
CA ILE A 125 34.33 10.62 -23.64
C ILE A 125 34.16 9.42 -22.70
N THR A 126 34.90 9.41 -21.59
CA THR A 126 34.78 8.35 -20.58
C THR A 126 33.35 8.24 -20.04
N GLY A 127 32.69 9.38 -19.74
CA GLY A 127 31.31 9.39 -19.27
C GLY A 127 30.32 8.83 -20.28
N ILE A 128 30.46 9.18 -21.56
CA ILE A 128 29.60 8.64 -22.62
C ILE A 128 29.77 7.13 -22.74
N ILE A 129 31.01 6.62 -22.73
CA ILE A 129 31.31 5.20 -22.81
C ILE A 129 30.73 4.47 -21.60
N LEU A 130 30.99 4.94 -20.38
CA LEU A 130 30.46 4.36 -19.16
C LEU A 130 28.93 4.34 -19.16
N ASN A 131 28.29 5.44 -19.54
CA ASN A 131 26.85 5.51 -19.60
C ASN A 131 26.26 4.47 -20.56
N LYS A 132 26.82 4.32 -21.77
CA LYS A 132 26.40 3.30 -22.74
C LYS A 132 26.58 1.87 -22.21
N LEU A 133 27.67 1.60 -21.51
CA LEU A 133 27.99 0.25 -21.01
C LEU A 133 27.15 -0.14 -19.77
N THR A 134 26.84 0.82 -18.90
CA THR A 134 26.22 0.51 -17.59
C THR A 134 24.72 0.73 -17.55
N GLN A 135 24.17 1.67 -18.33
CA GLN A 135 22.79 2.12 -18.22
C GLN A 135 21.74 1.02 -18.49
N SER A 136 21.88 0.27 -19.58
CA SER A 136 20.90 -0.77 -19.93
C SER A 136 20.95 -1.95 -18.94
N ARG A 137 22.15 -2.30 -18.46
CA ARG A 137 22.33 -3.33 -17.42
C ARG A 137 21.72 -2.89 -16.10
N ALA A 138 21.95 -1.64 -15.69
CA ALA A 138 21.39 -1.08 -14.47
C ALA A 138 19.85 -1.13 -14.47
N ARG A 139 19.22 -0.70 -15.56
CA ARG A 139 17.76 -0.78 -15.73
C ARG A 139 17.25 -2.22 -15.64
N PHE A 140 17.85 -3.12 -16.38
CA PHE A 140 17.44 -4.53 -16.42
C PHE A 140 17.51 -5.18 -15.03
N TYR A 141 18.67 -5.10 -14.37
CA TYR A 141 18.83 -5.73 -13.06
C TYR A 141 18.03 -5.02 -11.94
N ALA A 142 17.80 -3.71 -12.04
CA ALA A 142 16.93 -2.99 -11.11
C ALA A 142 15.47 -3.47 -11.22
N GLN A 143 14.98 -3.71 -12.43
CA GLN A 143 13.65 -4.25 -12.68
C GLN A 143 13.52 -5.70 -12.18
N GLU A 144 14.51 -6.56 -12.49
CA GLU A 144 14.56 -7.94 -12.01
C GLU A 144 14.61 -8.01 -10.47
N LYS A 145 15.38 -7.11 -9.82
CA LYS A 145 15.43 -6.99 -8.37
C LYS A 145 14.04 -6.76 -7.78
N THR A 146 13.33 -5.74 -8.24
CA THR A 146 11.98 -5.41 -7.72
C THR A 146 10.98 -6.54 -7.98
N LYS A 147 11.01 -7.14 -9.17
CA LYS A 147 10.15 -8.26 -9.55
C LYS A 147 10.35 -9.48 -8.65
N TYR A 148 11.61 -9.86 -8.39
CA TYR A 148 11.89 -11.02 -7.54
C TYR A 148 11.74 -10.71 -6.04
N GLU A 149 11.90 -9.46 -5.60
CA GLU A 149 11.58 -9.02 -4.24
C GLU A 149 10.09 -9.25 -3.94
N ILE A 150 9.21 -8.75 -4.81
CA ILE A 150 7.76 -8.92 -4.67
C ILE A 150 7.37 -10.41 -4.70
N LYS A 151 7.91 -11.17 -5.66
CA LYS A 151 7.61 -12.60 -5.79
C LYS A 151 8.08 -13.42 -4.59
N ALA A 152 9.27 -13.12 -4.05
CA ALA A 152 9.81 -13.82 -2.89
C ALA A 152 8.98 -13.51 -1.64
N ASN A 153 8.58 -12.26 -1.44
CA ASN A 153 7.72 -11.85 -0.33
C ASN A 153 6.33 -12.51 -0.42
N ASN A 154 5.73 -12.55 -1.62
CA ASN A 154 4.46 -13.25 -1.82
C ASN A 154 4.59 -14.74 -1.49
N LYS A 155 5.68 -15.39 -1.94
CA LYS A 155 5.91 -16.83 -1.66
C LYS A 155 6.09 -17.11 -0.19
N LEU A 156 6.76 -16.20 0.54
CA LEU A 156 6.93 -16.33 1.98
C LEU A 156 5.56 -16.24 2.69
N LEU A 157 4.73 -15.26 2.33
CA LEU A 157 3.39 -15.12 2.92
C LEU A 157 2.51 -16.34 2.62
N GLU A 158 2.48 -16.81 1.38
CA GLU A 158 1.78 -18.04 0.98
C GLU A 158 2.22 -19.23 1.84
N THR A 159 3.54 -19.38 2.04
CA THR A 159 4.09 -20.47 2.87
C THR A 159 3.61 -20.38 4.33
N LEU A 160 3.59 -19.16 4.90
CA LEU A 160 3.14 -18.96 6.28
C LEU A 160 1.63 -19.21 6.44
N GLU A 161 0.84 -18.82 5.45
CA GLU A 161 -0.62 -19.04 5.45
C GLU A 161 -0.98 -20.52 5.32
N THR A 162 -0.23 -21.27 4.51
CA THR A 162 -0.47 -22.70 4.25
C THR A 162 0.39 -23.64 5.08
N PHE A 163 1.13 -23.10 6.08
CA PHE A 163 2.13 -23.86 6.85
C PHE A 163 1.61 -25.16 7.44
N ARG A 164 0.40 -25.16 8.04
CA ARG A 164 -0.19 -26.37 8.65
C ARG A 164 -0.43 -27.48 7.63
N GLU A 165 -0.87 -27.12 6.43
CA GLU A 165 -1.12 -28.09 5.35
C GLU A 165 0.19 -28.67 4.80
N LEU A 166 1.21 -27.83 4.68
CA LEU A 166 2.54 -28.24 4.23
C LEU A 166 3.17 -29.20 5.25
N TYR A 167 3.09 -28.87 6.54
CA TYR A 167 3.62 -29.69 7.63
C TYR A 167 3.00 -31.08 7.64
N VAL A 168 1.66 -31.19 7.59
CA VAL A 168 0.97 -32.48 7.59
C VAL A 168 1.33 -33.34 6.37
N ARG A 169 1.64 -32.71 5.23
CA ARG A 169 2.04 -33.39 3.99
C ARG A 169 3.54 -33.64 3.90
N ASN A 170 4.34 -33.15 4.84
CA ASN A 170 5.81 -33.18 4.81
C ASN A 170 6.35 -32.61 3.49
N ARG A 171 5.86 -31.42 3.08
CA ARG A 171 6.16 -30.77 1.81
C ARG A 171 6.78 -29.38 1.96
N GLU A 172 7.29 -29.05 3.13
CA GLU A 172 7.93 -27.76 3.41
C GLU A 172 9.14 -27.54 2.50
N GLU A 173 9.94 -28.60 2.25
CA GLU A 173 11.15 -28.50 1.42
C GLU A 173 10.84 -28.05 -0.03
N PHE A 174 9.66 -28.43 -0.55
CA PHE A 174 9.23 -27.99 -1.88
C PHE A 174 9.02 -26.46 -1.90
N TYR A 175 8.41 -25.87 -0.88
CA TYR A 175 8.21 -24.42 -0.79
C TYR A 175 9.51 -23.68 -0.47
N ILE A 176 10.36 -24.25 0.40
CA ILE A 176 11.71 -23.76 0.68
C ILE A 176 12.54 -23.70 -0.61
N SER A 177 12.47 -24.72 -1.46
CA SER A 177 13.19 -24.74 -2.73
C SER A 177 12.71 -23.65 -3.69
N GLN A 178 11.40 -23.44 -3.80
CA GLN A 178 10.83 -22.36 -4.62
C GLN A 178 11.22 -20.96 -4.12
N PHE A 179 11.14 -20.73 -2.80
CA PHE A 179 11.60 -19.48 -2.20
C PHE A 179 13.10 -19.28 -2.43
N SER A 180 13.90 -20.32 -2.23
CA SER A 180 15.36 -20.29 -2.46
C SER A 180 15.71 -19.89 -3.90
N GLU A 181 14.99 -20.43 -4.89
CA GLU A 181 15.19 -20.06 -6.29
C GLU A 181 14.89 -18.56 -6.54
N LEU A 182 13.76 -18.08 -6.05
CA LEU A 182 13.39 -16.67 -6.15
C LEU A 182 14.40 -15.77 -5.44
N ARG A 183 14.84 -16.18 -4.24
CA ARG A 183 15.82 -15.45 -3.45
C ARG A 183 17.20 -15.39 -4.10
N LYS A 184 17.65 -16.48 -4.72
CA LYS A 184 18.89 -16.50 -5.51
C LYS A 184 18.83 -15.55 -6.70
N LYS A 185 17.71 -15.51 -7.44
CA LYS A 185 17.50 -14.56 -8.55
C LYS A 185 17.51 -13.11 -8.06
N TYR A 186 16.82 -12.82 -6.94
CA TYR A 186 16.85 -11.51 -6.29
C TYR A 186 18.28 -11.10 -5.90
N THR A 187 19.00 -11.97 -5.18
CA THR A 187 20.36 -11.69 -4.69
C THR A 187 21.34 -11.46 -5.85
N ARG A 188 21.21 -12.22 -6.94
CA ARG A 188 22.01 -11.98 -8.15
C ARG A 188 21.71 -10.59 -8.74
N ALA A 189 20.45 -10.21 -8.86
CA ALA A 189 20.08 -8.88 -9.35
C ALA A 189 20.60 -7.76 -8.45
N VAL A 190 20.52 -7.93 -7.11
CA VAL A 190 21.10 -6.99 -6.13
C VAL A 190 22.61 -6.86 -6.31
N SER A 191 23.32 -7.98 -6.46
CA SER A 191 24.78 -8.01 -6.66
C SER A 191 25.17 -7.20 -7.91
N GLU A 192 24.49 -7.43 -9.04
CA GLU A 192 24.75 -6.70 -10.28
C GLU A 192 24.51 -5.19 -10.15
N VAL A 193 23.35 -4.79 -9.57
CA VAL A 193 23.04 -3.37 -9.33
C VAL A 193 24.08 -2.69 -8.44
N THR A 194 24.56 -3.40 -7.40
CA THR A 194 25.55 -2.87 -6.45
C THR A 194 26.96 -2.83 -7.04
N PHE A 195 27.26 -3.74 -7.98
CA PHE A 195 28.57 -3.81 -8.65
C PHE A 195 28.77 -2.69 -9.68
N LEU A 196 27.74 -2.30 -10.43
CA LEU A 196 27.85 -1.33 -11.53
C LEU A 196 28.52 0.02 -11.12
N PRO A 197 28.22 0.63 -9.96
CA PRO A 197 28.95 1.83 -9.51
C PRO A 197 30.44 1.61 -9.31
N ASN A 198 30.88 0.40 -8.91
CA ASN A 198 32.30 0.08 -8.76
C ASN A 198 33.01 0.02 -10.09
N VAL A 199 32.35 -0.46 -11.17
CA VAL A 199 32.90 -0.41 -12.53
C VAL A 199 33.25 1.04 -12.90
N SER A 200 32.32 1.97 -12.68
CA SER A 200 32.55 3.40 -12.94
C SER A 200 33.75 3.94 -12.14
N LYS A 201 33.87 3.55 -10.86
CA LYS A 201 34.98 3.97 -9.99
C LYS A 201 36.33 3.52 -10.56
N PHE A 202 36.50 2.24 -10.82
CA PHE A 202 37.76 1.68 -11.33
C PHE A 202 38.15 2.25 -12.70
N VAL A 203 37.17 2.41 -13.60
CA VAL A 203 37.44 3.00 -14.93
C VAL A 203 37.92 4.46 -14.77
N ILE A 204 37.27 5.27 -13.95
CA ILE A 204 37.66 6.68 -13.74
C ILE A 204 39.06 6.78 -13.11
N GLU A 205 39.36 5.96 -12.10
CA GLU A 205 40.70 5.89 -11.49
C GLU A 205 41.77 5.56 -12.53
N THR A 206 41.50 4.56 -13.37
CA THR A 206 42.41 4.17 -14.47
C THR A 206 42.57 5.30 -15.48
N VAL A 207 41.50 5.98 -15.88
CA VAL A 207 41.53 7.11 -16.82
C VAL A 207 42.36 8.28 -16.29
N VAL A 208 42.27 8.57 -15.01
CA VAL A 208 43.09 9.61 -14.38
C VAL A 208 44.58 9.26 -14.45
N LEU A 209 44.95 8.02 -14.12
CA LEU A 209 46.35 7.56 -14.17
C LEU A 209 46.89 7.53 -15.60
N VAL A 210 46.13 6.98 -16.56
CA VAL A 210 46.53 6.95 -17.97
C VAL A 210 46.64 8.38 -18.52
N GLY A 211 45.68 9.22 -18.20
CA GLY A 211 45.70 10.65 -18.55
C GLY A 211 46.96 11.36 -18.03
N ALA A 212 47.32 11.13 -16.76
CA ALA A 212 48.51 11.71 -16.14
C ALA A 212 49.81 11.27 -16.88
N ILE A 213 49.91 9.96 -17.23
CA ILE A 213 51.04 9.41 -17.96
C ILE A 213 51.12 10.04 -19.36
N LEU A 214 50.01 10.06 -20.12
CA LEU A 214 49.97 10.58 -21.48
C LEU A 214 50.30 12.08 -21.53
N ILE A 215 49.71 12.85 -20.61
CA ILE A 215 49.97 14.30 -20.50
C ILE A 215 51.42 14.53 -20.06
N GLY A 216 51.87 13.82 -19.03
CA GLY A 216 53.27 13.91 -18.57
C GLY A 216 54.26 13.63 -19.69
N ALA A 217 54.08 12.49 -20.39
CA ALA A 217 54.95 12.10 -21.52
C ALA A 217 54.95 13.15 -22.63
N SER A 218 53.77 13.65 -23.04
CA SER A 218 53.66 14.69 -24.06
C SER A 218 54.36 15.99 -23.66
N GLN A 219 54.26 16.40 -22.41
CA GLN A 219 54.92 17.61 -21.92
C GLN A 219 56.45 17.51 -21.81
N PHE A 220 56.96 16.33 -21.43
CA PHE A 220 58.42 16.07 -21.44
C PHE A 220 59.02 16.03 -22.86
N ILE A 221 58.21 15.68 -23.88
CA ILE A 221 58.65 15.70 -25.28
C ILE A 221 58.60 17.13 -25.88
N LEU A 222 57.58 17.92 -25.49
CA LEU A 222 57.30 19.22 -26.12
C LEU A 222 57.88 20.42 -25.39
N ASN A 223 58.21 20.32 -24.07
CA ASN A 223 58.60 21.40 -23.21
C ASN A 223 59.82 21.04 -22.36
N ASP A 224 60.38 22.06 -21.67
CA ASP A 224 61.44 21.86 -20.69
C ASP A 224 60.93 21.11 -19.46
N ALA A 225 61.81 20.33 -18.82
CA ALA A 225 61.50 19.48 -17.68
C ALA A 225 60.79 20.25 -16.51
N PHE A 226 61.18 21.50 -16.28
CA PHE A 226 60.56 22.34 -15.24
C PHE A 226 59.09 22.64 -15.54
N ARG A 227 58.74 23.01 -16.75
CA ARG A 227 57.35 23.23 -17.18
C ARG A 227 56.56 21.93 -17.21
N ALA A 228 57.14 20.82 -17.65
CA ALA A 228 56.51 19.53 -17.67
C ALA A 228 56.09 19.07 -16.26
N VAL A 229 56.96 19.23 -15.26
CA VAL A 229 56.65 18.92 -13.85
C VAL A 229 55.54 19.84 -13.30
N GLY A 230 55.60 21.14 -13.64
CA GLY A 230 54.55 22.10 -13.23
C GLY A 230 53.18 21.70 -13.78
N THR A 231 53.08 21.44 -15.06
CA THR A 231 51.84 21.05 -15.73
C THR A 231 51.29 19.70 -15.21
N LEU A 232 52.15 18.71 -14.98
CA LEU A 232 51.76 17.43 -14.39
C LEU A 232 51.22 17.62 -12.96
N SER A 233 51.85 18.47 -12.16
CA SER A 233 51.40 18.78 -10.82
C SER A 233 50.01 19.44 -10.82
N VAL A 234 49.74 20.37 -11.73
CA VAL A 234 48.43 21.02 -11.91
C VAL A 234 47.39 19.98 -12.34
N PHE A 235 47.73 19.07 -13.30
CA PHE A 235 46.82 18.02 -13.72
C PHE A 235 46.47 17.08 -12.57
N LEU A 236 47.44 16.61 -11.82
CA LEU A 236 47.20 15.73 -10.67
C LEU A 236 46.37 16.44 -9.59
N ALA A 237 46.68 17.69 -9.28
CA ALA A 237 45.89 18.47 -8.32
C ALA A 237 44.44 18.68 -8.78
N ALA A 238 44.21 18.99 -10.05
CA ALA A 238 42.88 19.09 -10.64
C ALA A 238 42.18 17.72 -10.67
N GLY A 239 42.91 16.66 -11.04
CA GLY A 239 42.41 15.30 -11.10
C GLY A 239 41.86 14.80 -9.77
N THR A 240 42.51 15.13 -8.66
CA THR A 240 42.01 14.79 -7.30
C THR A 240 40.69 15.45 -6.94
N ARG A 241 40.28 16.50 -7.67
CA ARG A 241 38.99 17.20 -7.49
C ARG A 241 37.95 16.82 -8.55
N ILE A 242 38.39 16.76 -9.82
CA ILE A 242 37.51 16.47 -10.96
C ILE A 242 37.02 15.02 -10.92
N ALA A 243 37.92 14.05 -10.68
CA ALA A 243 37.57 12.63 -10.72
C ALA A 243 36.48 12.24 -9.70
N PRO A 244 36.55 12.63 -8.41
CA PRO A 244 35.47 12.34 -7.47
C PRO A 244 34.15 13.04 -7.81
N ALA A 245 34.17 14.29 -8.30
CA ALA A 245 32.97 15.00 -8.73
C ALA A 245 32.32 14.29 -9.92
N PHE A 246 33.12 13.93 -10.90
CA PHE A 246 32.67 13.18 -12.08
C PHE A 246 32.11 11.78 -11.71
N LEU A 247 32.77 11.10 -10.79
CA LEU A 247 32.30 9.80 -10.28
C LEU A 247 30.93 9.93 -9.61
N ARG A 248 30.72 10.96 -8.75
CA ARG A 248 29.42 11.21 -8.12
C ARG A 248 28.34 11.52 -9.15
N ILE A 249 28.63 12.32 -10.17
CA ILE A 249 27.72 12.59 -11.29
C ILE A 249 27.31 11.27 -11.97
N GLN A 250 28.28 10.43 -12.33
CA GLN A 250 28.05 9.15 -12.98
C GLN A 250 27.21 8.20 -12.08
N GLN A 251 27.53 8.11 -10.80
CA GLN A 251 26.78 7.30 -9.82
C GLN A 251 25.35 7.81 -9.65
N SER A 252 25.15 9.14 -9.61
CA SER A 252 23.85 9.77 -9.52
C SER A 252 22.97 9.44 -10.73
N ILE A 253 23.52 9.55 -11.93
CA ILE A 253 22.82 9.17 -13.18
C ILE A 253 22.46 7.69 -13.16
N LEU A 254 23.38 6.82 -12.74
CA LEU A 254 23.13 5.38 -12.66
C LEU A 254 22.05 5.03 -11.62
N ALA A 255 22.08 5.68 -10.46
CA ALA A 255 21.08 5.50 -9.41
C ALA A 255 19.67 5.93 -9.87
N MET A 256 19.56 7.09 -10.52
CA MET A 256 18.30 7.58 -11.10
C MET A 256 17.74 6.63 -12.16
N LYS A 257 18.60 6.12 -13.06
CA LYS A 257 18.21 5.15 -14.09
C LYS A 257 17.79 3.79 -13.52
N SER A 258 18.43 3.38 -12.44
CA SER A 258 18.02 2.16 -11.70
C SER A 258 16.67 2.35 -11.00
N ALA A 259 16.43 3.53 -10.44
CA ALA A 259 15.18 3.83 -9.75
C ALA A 259 13.98 4.00 -10.69
N GLU A 260 14.19 4.50 -11.91
CA GLU A 260 13.14 4.77 -12.90
C GLU A 260 12.14 3.61 -13.07
N ASN A 261 12.64 2.38 -13.19
CA ASN A 261 11.78 1.21 -13.32
C ASN A 261 11.21 0.70 -11.99
N GLN A 262 11.91 0.96 -10.88
CA GLN A 262 11.45 0.52 -9.57
C GLN A 262 10.25 1.33 -9.07
N ILE A 263 10.11 2.58 -9.49
CA ILE A 263 9.00 3.46 -9.10
C ILE A 263 7.74 3.26 -9.93
N GLN A 264 7.79 2.48 -11.03
CA GLN A 264 6.63 2.29 -11.92
C GLN A 264 5.37 1.80 -11.18
N PRO A 265 5.41 0.82 -10.26
CA PRO A 265 4.23 0.44 -9.49
C PRO A 265 3.61 1.61 -8.72
N THR A 266 4.45 2.49 -8.15
CA THR A 266 4.01 3.68 -7.40
C THR A 266 3.38 4.71 -8.34
N LEU A 267 4.01 5.00 -9.48
CA LEU A 267 3.47 5.92 -10.47
C LEU A 267 2.14 5.42 -11.05
N ASN A 268 2.05 4.13 -11.33
CA ASN A 268 0.82 3.50 -11.82
C ASN A 268 -0.32 3.64 -10.79
N LEU A 269 -0.02 3.40 -9.52
CA LEU A 269 -0.99 3.61 -8.43
C LEU A 269 -1.40 5.07 -8.32
N ILE A 270 -0.46 6.02 -8.30
CA ILE A 270 -0.75 7.45 -8.25
C ILE A 270 -1.65 7.83 -9.43
N THR A 271 -1.30 7.44 -10.66
CA THR A 271 -2.08 7.77 -11.86
C THR A 271 -3.48 7.15 -11.83
N ARG A 272 -3.60 5.90 -11.36
CA ARG A 272 -4.89 5.19 -11.23
C ARG A 272 -5.83 5.92 -10.27
N TYR A 273 -5.33 6.33 -9.11
CA TYR A 273 -6.15 7.00 -8.10
C TYR A 273 -6.32 8.50 -8.36
N ASP A 274 -5.42 9.17 -9.09
CA ASP A 274 -5.58 10.58 -9.49
C ASP A 274 -6.62 10.78 -10.59
N SER A 275 -6.71 9.85 -11.52
CA SER A 275 -7.71 9.94 -12.61
C SER A 275 -9.15 9.90 -12.10
N GLN A 276 -9.37 9.34 -10.92
CA GLN A 276 -10.70 9.17 -10.31
C GLN A 276 -11.04 10.26 -9.27
N ALA A 277 -10.04 11.01 -8.79
CA ALA A 277 -10.26 12.08 -7.81
C ALA A 277 -11.17 13.22 -8.33
N LYS A 278 -11.48 13.26 -9.61
CA LYS A 278 -12.42 14.25 -10.21
C LYS A 278 -13.88 14.09 -9.75
N GLY A 279 -14.21 13.00 -9.05
CA GLY A 279 -15.56 12.75 -8.49
C GLY A 279 -15.62 12.79 -6.96
N PHE A 280 -14.51 13.06 -6.28
CA PHE A 280 -14.47 13.04 -4.82
C PHE A 280 -14.93 14.37 -4.24
N VAL A 281 -16.18 14.42 -3.80
CA VAL A 281 -16.66 15.49 -2.89
C VAL A 281 -16.17 15.13 -1.49
N GLU A 282 -15.39 16.02 -0.85
CA GLU A 282 -15.08 15.83 0.57
C GLU A 282 -16.38 15.64 1.33
N PRO A 283 -16.50 14.58 2.17
CA PRO A 283 -17.71 14.43 2.97
C PRO A 283 -17.84 15.69 3.83
N LYS A 284 -18.92 16.41 3.64
CA LYS A 284 -19.30 17.47 4.56
C LYS A 284 -19.36 16.82 5.94
N SER A 285 -18.58 17.35 6.88
CA SER A 285 -18.59 16.94 8.29
C SER A 285 -20.00 16.47 8.67
N ALA A 286 -20.12 15.24 9.15
CA ALA A 286 -21.38 14.64 9.57
C ALA A 286 -21.95 15.41 10.78
N THR A 287 -22.55 16.56 10.51
CA THR A 287 -23.22 17.43 11.47
C THR A 287 -24.72 17.33 11.28
N SER A 288 -25.27 16.14 11.45
CA SER A 288 -26.60 16.01 12.07
C SER A 288 -26.87 14.54 12.38
N LYS A 289 -26.89 14.20 13.66
CA LYS A 289 -27.66 13.07 14.16
C LYS A 289 -29.13 13.36 13.90
N SER A 290 -29.57 13.31 12.64
CA SER A 290 -30.99 13.22 12.35
C SER A 290 -31.42 11.83 12.81
N ASN A 291 -32.36 11.76 13.72
CA ASN A 291 -33.02 10.54 14.16
C ASN A 291 -33.80 9.91 13.00
N LEU A 292 -33.07 9.22 12.11
CA LEU A 292 -33.68 8.30 11.15
C LEU A 292 -33.99 7.01 11.91
N ASP A 293 -35.20 6.94 12.44
CA ASP A 293 -35.63 5.76 13.21
C ASP A 293 -35.89 4.54 12.31
N ASN A 294 -36.10 4.75 11.02
CA ASN A 294 -36.56 3.73 10.09
C ASN A 294 -35.76 3.71 8.80
N VAL A 295 -35.14 2.58 8.46
CA VAL A 295 -34.38 2.42 7.23
C VAL A 295 -35.04 1.37 6.33
N LYS A 296 -35.49 1.82 5.14
CA LYS A 296 -36.06 1.01 4.07
C LYS A 296 -35.08 0.89 2.91
N VAL A 297 -35.00 -0.27 2.29
CA VAL A 297 -34.17 -0.48 1.07
C VAL A 297 -35.06 -0.83 -0.10
N GLU A 298 -34.90 -0.13 -1.21
CA GLU A 298 -35.69 -0.33 -2.43
C GLU A 298 -34.80 -0.60 -3.62
N PHE A 299 -35.05 -1.68 -4.31
CA PHE A 299 -34.44 -2.04 -5.60
C PHE A 299 -35.49 -1.89 -6.69
N LYS A 300 -35.17 -1.16 -7.79
CA LYS A 300 -36.03 -0.97 -8.94
C LYS A 300 -35.29 -1.34 -10.22
N ASP A 301 -35.67 -2.45 -10.85
CA ASP A 301 -35.15 -2.98 -12.11
C ASP A 301 -33.61 -3.02 -12.19
N VAL A 302 -32.97 -3.42 -11.08
CA VAL A 302 -31.53 -3.41 -10.93
C VAL A 302 -30.89 -4.49 -11.79
N SER A 303 -29.97 -4.08 -12.66
CA SER A 303 -29.11 -5.01 -13.39
C SER A 303 -27.64 -4.62 -13.23
N PHE A 304 -26.78 -5.62 -13.03
CA PHE A 304 -25.36 -5.43 -12.79
C PHE A 304 -24.52 -6.53 -13.43
N SER A 305 -23.35 -6.18 -13.97
CA SER A 305 -22.28 -7.12 -14.32
C SER A 305 -20.92 -6.50 -13.96
N TYR A 306 -19.95 -7.35 -13.61
CA TYR A 306 -18.58 -6.91 -13.36
C TYR A 306 -17.92 -6.37 -14.64
N ASN A 307 -16.89 -5.54 -14.48
CA ASN A 307 -16.16 -4.97 -15.63
C ASN A 307 -15.53 -6.07 -16.48
N GLY A 308 -15.80 -6.04 -17.78
CA GLY A 308 -15.29 -7.02 -18.75
C GLY A 308 -16.23 -8.20 -19.04
N ASP A 309 -17.25 -8.45 -18.21
CA ASP A 309 -18.20 -9.52 -18.44
C ASP A 309 -19.40 -9.08 -19.29
N SER A 310 -19.68 -9.87 -20.35
CA SER A 310 -20.91 -9.72 -21.14
C SER A 310 -22.14 -10.31 -20.43
N LYS A 311 -21.93 -11.14 -19.39
CA LYS A 311 -22.99 -11.78 -18.63
C LYS A 311 -23.38 -10.96 -17.43
N PHE A 312 -24.66 -10.64 -17.31
CA PHE A 312 -25.20 -9.98 -16.12
C PHE A 312 -25.15 -10.92 -14.91
N MET A 313 -24.58 -10.45 -13.80
CA MET A 313 -24.59 -11.14 -12.52
C MET A 313 -25.93 -10.95 -11.80
N ILE A 314 -26.56 -9.77 -11.95
CA ILE A 314 -27.91 -9.45 -11.48
C ILE A 314 -28.72 -8.96 -12.68
N GLN A 315 -29.97 -9.41 -12.82
CA GLN A 315 -30.84 -9.08 -13.94
C GLN A 315 -32.24 -8.68 -13.46
N ASN A 316 -32.64 -7.44 -13.73
CA ASN A 316 -33.96 -6.87 -13.46
C ASN A 316 -34.48 -7.20 -12.05
N PHE A 317 -33.60 -7.03 -11.05
CA PHE A 317 -33.94 -7.31 -9.66
C PHE A 317 -34.76 -6.16 -9.09
N THR A 318 -36.02 -6.46 -8.73
CA THR A 318 -36.94 -5.51 -8.11
C THR A 318 -37.45 -6.09 -6.80
N GLU A 319 -37.15 -5.44 -5.69
CA GLU A 319 -37.55 -5.90 -4.35
C GLU A 319 -37.54 -4.72 -3.36
N THR A 320 -38.32 -4.86 -2.30
CA THR A 320 -38.34 -3.92 -1.18
C THR A 320 -38.09 -4.64 0.12
N LEU A 321 -37.10 -4.18 0.87
CA LEU A 321 -36.80 -4.66 2.21
C LEU A 321 -37.47 -3.70 3.21
N ASN A 322 -38.41 -4.24 3.98
CA ASN A 322 -39.21 -3.43 4.88
C ASN A 322 -38.44 -3.05 6.16
N ILE A 323 -38.93 -2.01 6.82
CA ILE A 323 -38.36 -1.46 8.03
C ILE A 323 -38.48 -2.48 9.18
N ASN A 324 -37.38 -2.66 9.93
CA ASN A 324 -37.34 -3.49 11.14
C ASN A 324 -37.73 -4.97 10.93
N GLU A 325 -37.71 -5.45 9.69
CA GLU A 325 -37.90 -6.86 9.34
C GLU A 325 -36.57 -7.59 9.13
N VAL A 326 -36.59 -8.88 9.35
CA VAL A 326 -35.49 -9.80 9.03
C VAL A 326 -35.75 -10.41 7.66
N SER A 327 -34.95 -10.05 6.67
CA SER A 327 -35.02 -10.59 5.30
C SER A 327 -33.87 -11.54 5.01
N ALA A 328 -34.15 -12.76 4.56
CA ALA A 328 -33.17 -13.77 4.20
C ALA A 328 -33.05 -13.87 2.68
N ILE A 329 -31.84 -13.67 2.14
CA ILE A 329 -31.52 -13.90 0.73
C ILE A 329 -30.94 -15.31 0.60
N VAL A 330 -31.57 -16.13 -0.21
CA VAL A 330 -31.24 -17.57 -0.40
C VAL A 330 -31.08 -17.91 -1.88
N GLY A 331 -30.37 -18.97 -2.18
CA GLY A 331 -30.13 -19.46 -3.54
C GLY A 331 -28.78 -20.14 -3.68
N SER A 332 -28.56 -20.82 -4.80
CA SER A 332 -27.32 -21.54 -5.07
C SER A 332 -26.08 -20.64 -5.06
N SER A 333 -24.89 -21.22 -4.87
CA SER A 333 -23.63 -20.50 -5.03
C SER A 333 -23.55 -19.86 -6.42
N GLY A 334 -23.06 -18.62 -6.50
CA GLY A 334 -23.01 -17.86 -7.75
C GLY A 334 -24.36 -17.29 -8.23
N SER A 335 -25.43 -17.33 -7.41
CA SER A 335 -26.72 -16.71 -7.78
C SER A 335 -26.77 -15.18 -7.65
N GLY A 336 -25.70 -14.53 -7.15
CA GLY A 336 -25.59 -13.07 -7.04
C GLY A 336 -25.89 -12.50 -5.66
N LYS A 337 -26.02 -13.33 -4.61
CA LYS A 337 -26.35 -12.90 -3.25
C LYS A 337 -25.37 -11.86 -2.68
N SER A 338 -24.08 -12.17 -2.66
CA SER A 338 -23.05 -11.23 -2.17
C SER A 338 -22.96 -9.97 -3.04
N THR A 339 -23.25 -10.09 -4.36
CA THR A 339 -23.32 -8.93 -5.26
C THR A 339 -24.46 -7.97 -4.87
N ILE A 340 -25.61 -8.48 -4.38
CA ILE A 340 -26.68 -7.63 -3.83
C ILE A 340 -26.17 -6.86 -2.60
N PHE A 341 -25.37 -7.49 -1.73
CA PHE A 341 -24.76 -6.79 -0.59
C PHE A 341 -23.78 -5.71 -1.04
N ASP A 342 -22.89 -6.02 -1.99
CA ASP A 342 -21.95 -5.05 -2.54
C ASP A 342 -22.67 -3.83 -3.14
N LEU A 343 -23.81 -4.06 -3.81
CA LEU A 343 -24.65 -2.99 -4.33
C LEU A 343 -25.34 -2.19 -3.21
N MET A 344 -25.81 -2.82 -2.14
CA MET A 344 -26.40 -2.15 -0.96
C MET A 344 -25.37 -1.36 -0.18
N LEU A 345 -24.11 -1.80 -0.15
CA LEU A 345 -22.99 -1.10 0.47
C LEU A 345 -22.43 0.03 -0.41
N GLY A 346 -22.96 0.19 -1.63
CA GLY A 346 -22.45 1.19 -2.58
C GLY A 346 -21.03 0.91 -3.09
N ILE A 347 -20.55 -0.33 -2.91
CA ILE A 347 -19.25 -0.80 -3.42
C ILE A 347 -19.28 -0.83 -4.95
N HIS A 348 -20.41 -1.25 -5.50
CA HIS A 348 -20.69 -1.24 -6.93
C HIS A 348 -21.92 -0.39 -7.24
N GLN A 349 -21.93 0.18 -8.45
CA GLN A 349 -23.10 0.86 -8.98
C GLN A 349 -23.83 -0.02 -9.99
N PRO A 350 -25.18 -0.06 -10.00
CA PRO A 350 -25.94 -0.80 -10.99
C PRO A 350 -25.70 -0.24 -12.40
N LYS A 351 -25.69 -1.11 -13.41
CA LYS A 351 -25.63 -0.68 -14.82
C LYS A 351 -26.98 -0.12 -15.32
N SER A 352 -28.06 -0.62 -14.76
CA SER A 352 -29.42 -0.10 -15.00
C SER A 352 -30.28 -0.29 -13.75
N GLY A 353 -31.34 0.49 -13.66
CA GLY A 353 -32.19 0.55 -12.48
C GLY A 353 -31.62 1.45 -11.38
N SER A 354 -32.18 1.33 -10.18
CA SER A 354 -31.75 2.14 -9.03
C SER A 354 -31.91 1.38 -7.71
N ILE A 355 -31.03 1.72 -6.77
CA ILE A 355 -31.09 1.25 -5.38
C ILE A 355 -31.20 2.48 -4.49
N ARG A 356 -32.12 2.45 -3.55
CA ARG A 356 -32.34 3.55 -2.61
C ARG A 356 -32.42 3.01 -1.18
N ILE A 357 -31.68 3.66 -0.29
CA ILE A 357 -31.77 3.45 1.17
C ILE A 357 -32.42 4.69 1.74
N SER A 358 -33.68 4.55 2.21
CA SER A 358 -34.48 5.69 2.67
C SER A 358 -34.50 6.90 1.71
N GLY A 359 -34.55 6.61 0.39
CA GLY A 359 -34.61 7.61 -0.67
C GLY A 359 -33.26 8.09 -1.22
N LEU A 360 -32.15 7.81 -0.57
CA LEU A 360 -30.78 8.16 -1.00
C LEU A 360 -30.08 7.00 -1.71
N GLU A 361 -29.06 7.30 -2.50
CA GLU A 361 -28.17 6.26 -3.02
C GLU A 361 -27.36 5.60 -1.88
N PRO A 362 -27.02 4.30 -1.99
CA PRO A 362 -26.35 3.60 -0.89
C PRO A 362 -25.09 4.30 -0.39
N ARG A 363 -24.23 4.76 -1.29
CA ARG A 363 -23.00 5.47 -0.95
C ARG A 363 -23.29 6.80 -0.24
N GLU A 364 -24.22 7.58 -0.78
CA GLU A 364 -24.64 8.85 -0.19
C GLU A 364 -25.22 8.65 1.20
N PHE A 365 -26.06 7.61 1.38
CA PHE A 365 -26.63 7.28 2.67
C PHE A 365 -25.56 6.92 3.72
N ILE A 366 -24.58 6.08 3.35
CA ILE A 366 -23.51 5.67 4.25
C ILE A 366 -22.60 6.85 4.61
N GLU A 367 -22.30 7.74 3.66
CA GLU A 367 -21.50 8.94 3.90
C GLU A 367 -22.24 9.95 4.80
N GLN A 368 -23.55 10.12 4.63
CA GLN A 368 -24.35 11.05 5.41
C GLN A 368 -24.69 10.53 6.82
N PHE A 369 -24.94 9.24 6.95
CA PHE A 369 -25.42 8.60 8.17
C PHE A 369 -24.43 7.50 8.64
N ALA A 370 -23.18 7.89 8.84
CA ALA A 370 -22.13 6.96 9.28
C ALA A 370 -22.53 6.22 10.57
N GLY A 371 -22.40 4.90 10.57
CA GLY A 371 -22.75 4.02 11.70
C GLY A 371 -24.20 3.54 11.74
N LEU A 372 -25.11 4.05 10.88
CA LEU A 372 -26.46 3.51 10.77
C LEU A 372 -26.55 2.25 9.90
N VAL A 373 -25.56 2.01 9.05
CA VAL A 373 -25.40 0.76 8.31
C VAL A 373 -24.21 0.00 8.88
N SER A 374 -24.40 -1.27 9.17
CA SER A 374 -23.32 -2.17 9.59
C SER A 374 -23.31 -3.44 8.77
N TYR A 375 -22.10 -3.98 8.56
CA TYR A 375 -21.86 -5.17 7.78
C TYR A 375 -21.01 -6.18 8.54
N VAL A 376 -21.44 -7.43 8.54
CA VAL A 376 -20.68 -8.57 9.08
C VAL A 376 -20.33 -9.47 7.90
N PRO A 377 -19.06 -9.55 7.50
CA PRO A 377 -18.61 -10.41 6.41
C PRO A 377 -18.65 -11.89 6.81
N GLN A 378 -18.61 -12.77 5.80
CA GLN A 378 -18.49 -14.21 5.98
C GLN A 378 -17.24 -14.58 6.78
N ASP A 379 -16.07 -14.04 6.39
CA ASP A 379 -14.81 -14.21 7.08
C ASP A 379 -14.48 -12.94 7.89
N ILE A 380 -14.59 -13.04 9.21
CA ILE A 380 -14.35 -11.91 10.09
C ILE A 380 -12.86 -11.70 10.30
N SER A 381 -12.36 -10.57 9.82
CA SER A 381 -10.99 -10.14 10.08
C SER A 381 -10.87 -9.62 11.52
N ILE A 382 -10.07 -10.30 12.33
CA ILE A 382 -9.71 -9.90 13.69
C ILE A 382 -8.35 -9.19 13.65
N VAL A 383 -8.29 -7.98 14.20
CA VAL A 383 -7.03 -7.24 14.34
C VAL A 383 -6.28 -7.71 15.59
N SER A 384 -4.95 -7.67 15.53
CA SER A 384 -4.12 -7.95 16.71
C SER A 384 -4.32 -6.82 17.73
N GLY A 385 -4.93 -7.16 18.86
CA GLY A 385 -5.30 -6.20 19.89
C GLY A 385 -6.22 -6.84 20.93
N SER A 386 -6.85 -6.02 21.78
CA SER A 386 -7.79 -6.47 22.78
C SER A 386 -9.19 -6.74 22.23
N VAL A 387 -10.06 -7.35 23.03
CA VAL A 387 -11.50 -7.49 22.73
C VAL A 387 -12.10 -6.11 22.49
N ARG A 388 -11.81 -5.13 23.35
CA ARG A 388 -12.26 -3.73 23.25
C ARG A 388 -11.87 -3.13 21.89
N GLU A 389 -10.60 -3.20 21.52
CA GLU A 389 -10.11 -2.66 20.25
C GLU A 389 -10.76 -3.31 19.04
N ASN A 390 -11.07 -4.59 19.13
CA ASN A 390 -11.78 -5.29 18.08
C ASN A 390 -13.25 -4.92 17.99
N VAL A 391 -13.94 -4.69 19.10
CA VAL A 391 -15.33 -4.21 19.09
C VAL A 391 -15.39 -2.77 18.57
N CYS A 392 -14.45 -1.91 18.99
CA CYS A 392 -14.36 -0.49 18.59
C CYS A 392 -13.67 -0.28 17.24
N LEU A 393 -13.46 -1.33 16.44
CA LEU A 393 -12.73 -1.22 15.17
C LEU A 393 -13.23 -0.05 14.30
N GLY A 394 -12.31 0.86 13.93
CA GLY A 394 -12.61 2.05 13.12
C GLY A 394 -12.97 3.30 13.91
N TYR A 395 -13.08 3.19 15.23
CA TYR A 395 -13.33 4.28 16.17
C TYR A 395 -12.21 4.40 17.20
N SER A 396 -12.08 5.56 17.85
CA SER A 396 -11.24 5.65 19.05
C SER A 396 -11.88 4.83 20.18
N ILE A 397 -11.04 4.22 21.00
CA ILE A 397 -11.50 3.49 22.20
C ILE A 397 -12.29 4.41 23.12
N ASP A 398 -11.93 5.71 23.17
CA ASP A 398 -12.54 6.73 24.00
C ASP A 398 -13.90 7.21 23.47
N ASP A 399 -14.27 6.88 22.23
CA ASP A 399 -15.56 7.25 21.64
C ASP A 399 -16.74 6.50 22.27
N PHE A 400 -16.48 5.37 22.93
CA PHE A 400 -17.51 4.54 23.55
C PHE A 400 -17.17 4.20 25.00
N SER A 401 -18.17 4.32 25.89
CA SER A 401 -18.04 3.85 27.27
C SER A 401 -17.94 2.32 27.33
N ASP A 402 -17.32 1.79 28.39
CA ASP A 402 -17.27 0.35 28.68
C ASP A 402 -18.67 -0.27 28.70
N LEU A 403 -19.63 0.45 29.28
CA LEU A 403 -21.03 0.00 29.31
C LEU A 403 -21.56 -0.25 27.90
N ARG A 404 -21.23 0.62 26.95
CA ARG A 404 -21.65 0.45 25.54
C ARG A 404 -20.99 -0.75 24.87
N VAL A 405 -19.72 -1.00 25.16
CA VAL A 405 -19.00 -2.18 24.66
C VAL A 405 -19.60 -3.46 25.22
N TRP A 406 -19.89 -3.49 26.53
CA TRP A 406 -20.54 -4.63 27.18
C TRP A 406 -21.96 -4.88 26.65
N GLU A 407 -22.76 -3.82 26.40
CA GLU A 407 -24.07 -3.93 25.74
C GLU A 407 -23.95 -4.60 24.36
N ALA A 408 -22.96 -4.19 23.55
CA ALA A 408 -22.74 -4.78 22.22
C ALA A 408 -22.34 -6.27 22.30
N LEU A 409 -21.48 -6.63 23.26
CA LEU A 409 -21.11 -8.02 23.54
C LEU A 409 -22.30 -8.85 24.03
N GLU A 410 -23.16 -8.27 24.87
CA GLU A 410 -24.38 -8.94 25.36
C GLU A 410 -25.38 -9.19 24.23
N MET A 411 -25.61 -8.18 23.38
CA MET A 411 -26.46 -8.33 22.18
C MET A 411 -25.93 -9.39 21.22
N ALA A 412 -24.61 -9.53 21.09
CA ALA A 412 -23.95 -10.57 20.29
C ALA A 412 -23.80 -11.91 21.02
N LYS A 413 -24.31 -12.08 22.24
CA LYS A 413 -24.19 -13.30 23.06
C LYS A 413 -22.73 -13.71 23.33
N LEU A 414 -21.83 -12.74 23.46
CA LEU A 414 -20.39 -12.97 23.73
C LEU A 414 -19.96 -12.50 25.13
N LYS A 415 -20.84 -11.80 25.87
CA LYS A 415 -20.52 -11.22 27.16
C LYS A 415 -19.99 -12.26 28.16
N SER A 416 -20.68 -13.38 28.31
CA SER A 416 -20.29 -14.45 29.24
C SER A 416 -18.92 -15.05 28.94
N ASP A 417 -18.59 -15.20 27.64
CA ASP A 417 -17.25 -15.68 27.26
C ASP A 417 -16.15 -14.68 27.64
N VAL A 418 -16.42 -13.38 27.45
CA VAL A 418 -15.46 -12.31 27.78
C VAL A 418 -15.32 -12.11 29.28
N GLU A 419 -16.39 -12.33 30.07
CA GLU A 419 -16.34 -12.30 31.52
C GLU A 419 -15.47 -13.43 32.12
N GLU A 420 -15.27 -14.53 31.39
CA GLU A 420 -14.37 -15.62 31.78
C GLU A 420 -12.89 -15.33 31.47
N PHE A 421 -12.59 -14.29 30.69
CA PHE A 421 -11.21 -13.93 30.37
C PHE A 421 -10.53 -13.19 31.54
N GLU A 422 -9.26 -13.46 31.79
CA GLU A 422 -8.51 -12.87 32.91
C GLU A 422 -8.48 -11.33 32.88
N GLU A 423 -8.35 -10.74 31.68
CA GLU A 423 -8.26 -9.28 31.48
C GLU A 423 -9.57 -8.67 30.92
N LEU A 424 -10.67 -9.44 30.92
CA LEU A 424 -12.00 -8.98 30.46
C LEU A 424 -11.92 -8.34 29.06
N LEU A 425 -12.36 -7.06 28.93
CA LEU A 425 -12.36 -6.31 27.67
C LEU A 425 -10.94 -6.07 27.12
N ASP A 426 -9.93 -6.04 27.99
CA ASP A 426 -8.56 -5.73 27.61
C ASP A 426 -7.74 -7.00 27.25
N THR A 427 -8.39 -8.17 27.31
CA THR A 427 -7.81 -9.45 26.89
C THR A 427 -7.37 -9.40 25.43
N HIS A 428 -6.07 -9.66 25.20
CA HIS A 428 -5.50 -9.75 23.86
C HIS A 428 -5.94 -11.01 23.12
N VAL A 429 -6.60 -10.84 21.97
CA VAL A 429 -7.17 -11.94 21.15
C VAL A 429 -6.14 -12.65 20.25
N GLY A 430 -4.90 -12.14 20.20
CA GLY A 430 -3.82 -12.68 19.39
C GLY A 430 -3.89 -12.30 17.91
N GLU A 431 -2.87 -12.70 17.15
CA GLU A 431 -2.81 -12.43 15.72
C GLU A 431 -3.95 -13.16 14.98
N ARG A 432 -4.72 -12.43 14.16
CA ARG A 432 -5.90 -12.94 13.45
C ARG A 432 -6.92 -13.65 14.37
N GLY A 433 -6.93 -13.32 15.67
CA GLY A 433 -7.85 -13.91 16.64
C GLY A 433 -7.60 -15.39 16.92
N ASN A 434 -6.35 -15.84 16.89
CA ASN A 434 -5.98 -17.24 17.08
C ASN A 434 -6.27 -17.79 18.49
N LYS A 435 -6.49 -16.90 19.47
CA LYS A 435 -6.90 -17.28 20.83
C LYS A 435 -8.41 -17.44 20.99
N LEU A 436 -9.20 -17.07 19.96
CA LEU A 436 -10.65 -17.20 19.97
C LEU A 436 -11.10 -18.43 19.18
N SER A 437 -12.18 -19.06 19.63
CA SER A 437 -12.89 -20.08 18.84
C SER A 437 -13.53 -19.46 17.59
N GLY A 438 -13.90 -20.28 16.60
CA GLY A 438 -14.63 -19.82 15.41
C GLY A 438 -15.91 -19.06 15.78
N GLY A 439 -16.67 -19.58 16.73
CA GLY A 439 -17.90 -18.96 17.21
C GLY A 439 -17.68 -17.65 17.97
N GLN A 440 -16.61 -17.57 18.78
CA GLN A 440 -16.25 -16.33 19.46
C GLN A 440 -15.83 -15.25 18.44
N ARG A 441 -15.05 -15.59 17.42
CA ARG A 441 -14.73 -14.64 16.34
C ARG A 441 -15.97 -14.12 15.63
N GLN A 442 -16.93 -15.00 15.33
CA GLN A 442 -18.17 -14.62 14.68
C GLN A 442 -19.02 -13.67 15.54
N ARG A 443 -19.18 -13.99 16.83
CA ARG A 443 -19.91 -13.14 17.78
C ARG A 443 -19.18 -11.83 18.04
N LEU A 444 -17.86 -11.80 18.02
CA LEU A 444 -17.07 -10.57 18.13
C LEU A 444 -17.31 -9.65 16.91
N GLY A 445 -17.38 -10.20 15.69
CA GLY A 445 -17.76 -9.46 14.49
C GLY A 445 -19.20 -8.90 14.57
N LEU A 446 -20.12 -9.67 15.13
CA LEU A 446 -21.49 -9.21 15.37
C LEU A 446 -21.53 -8.09 16.43
N ALA A 447 -20.77 -8.21 17.53
CA ALA A 447 -20.65 -7.16 18.55
C ALA A 447 -20.10 -5.86 17.96
N ARG A 448 -19.05 -5.95 17.12
CA ARG A 448 -18.51 -4.82 16.35
C ARG A 448 -19.58 -4.12 15.52
N ALA A 449 -20.39 -4.88 14.80
CA ALA A 449 -21.47 -4.34 13.97
C ALA A 449 -22.59 -3.68 14.80
N LEU A 450 -22.85 -4.18 16.00
CA LEU A 450 -23.90 -3.68 16.89
C LEU A 450 -23.47 -2.50 17.78
N LEU A 451 -22.17 -2.20 17.85
CA LEU A 451 -21.63 -1.13 18.69
C LEU A 451 -22.28 0.23 18.40
N THR A 452 -22.47 0.56 17.13
CA THR A 452 -23.02 1.85 16.68
C THR A 452 -24.55 1.94 16.77
N ARG A 453 -25.24 0.88 17.17
CA ARG A 453 -26.72 0.76 17.12
C ARG A 453 -27.26 0.99 15.71
N PRO A 454 -26.85 0.14 14.73
CA PRO A 454 -27.25 0.33 13.33
C PRO A 454 -28.77 0.23 13.16
N ARG A 455 -29.27 0.86 12.11
CA ARG A 455 -30.68 0.73 11.66
C ARG A 455 -30.81 -0.24 10.49
N LEU A 456 -29.70 -0.50 9.79
CA LEU A 456 -29.57 -1.52 8.75
C LEU A 456 -28.35 -2.41 9.05
N LEU A 457 -28.60 -3.70 9.23
CA LEU A 457 -27.57 -4.70 9.49
C LEU A 457 -27.53 -5.72 8.35
N LEU A 458 -26.39 -5.84 7.69
CA LEU A 458 -26.13 -6.79 6.63
C LEU A 458 -25.25 -7.92 7.18
N LEU A 459 -25.71 -9.17 7.06
CA LEU A 459 -25.02 -10.36 7.58
C LEU A 459 -24.71 -11.32 6.42
N ASP A 460 -23.45 -11.45 6.04
CA ASP A 460 -23.03 -12.36 4.97
C ASP A 460 -22.60 -13.70 5.59
N GLU A 461 -23.44 -14.72 5.44
CA GLU A 461 -23.22 -16.11 5.93
C GLU A 461 -22.74 -16.20 7.39
N ALA A 462 -23.24 -15.33 8.26
CA ALA A 462 -22.77 -15.19 9.65
C ALA A 462 -22.85 -16.47 10.51
N THR A 463 -23.36 -17.59 9.98
CA THR A 463 -23.54 -18.85 10.71
C THR A 463 -22.89 -20.07 10.04
N SER A 464 -22.21 -19.90 8.90
CA SER A 464 -21.78 -21.04 8.05
C SER A 464 -20.75 -21.98 8.69
N SER A 465 -19.88 -21.47 9.57
CA SER A 465 -18.78 -22.22 10.20
C SER A 465 -18.98 -22.51 11.69
N LEU A 466 -20.22 -22.35 12.21
CA LEU A 466 -20.50 -22.49 13.64
C LEU A 466 -20.94 -23.91 14.03
N ASP A 467 -20.59 -24.33 15.23
CA ASP A 467 -21.20 -25.47 15.90
C ASP A 467 -22.67 -25.18 16.26
N ALA A 468 -23.46 -26.21 16.49
CA ALA A 468 -24.89 -26.07 16.71
C ALA A 468 -25.26 -25.17 17.88
N ARG A 469 -24.48 -25.16 18.97
CA ARG A 469 -24.73 -24.33 20.15
C ARG A 469 -24.50 -22.85 19.84
N THR A 470 -23.40 -22.52 19.20
CA THR A 470 -23.06 -21.16 18.80
C THR A 470 -24.01 -20.63 17.72
N GLU A 471 -24.46 -21.50 16.80
CA GLU A 471 -25.50 -21.15 15.80
C GLU A 471 -26.79 -20.69 16.45
N VAL A 472 -27.27 -21.42 17.46
CA VAL A 472 -28.47 -21.02 18.22
C VAL A 472 -28.27 -19.66 18.86
N GLN A 473 -27.13 -19.41 19.49
CA GLN A 473 -26.83 -18.12 20.12
C GLN A 473 -26.83 -16.96 19.12
N VAL A 474 -26.21 -17.13 17.95
CA VAL A 474 -26.22 -16.10 16.90
C VAL A 474 -27.62 -15.90 16.33
N SER A 475 -28.37 -16.98 16.13
CA SER A 475 -29.76 -16.91 15.67
C SER A 475 -30.65 -16.16 16.68
N GLU A 476 -30.50 -16.43 17.99
CA GLU A 476 -31.18 -15.69 19.06
C GLU A 476 -30.80 -14.20 19.08
N ALA A 477 -29.51 -13.88 18.90
CA ALA A 477 -29.05 -12.50 18.81
C ALA A 477 -29.74 -11.77 17.65
N ILE A 478 -29.81 -12.39 16.46
CA ILE A 478 -30.48 -11.81 15.28
C ILE A 478 -32.00 -11.66 15.55
N GLN A 479 -32.66 -12.65 16.15
CA GLN A 479 -34.07 -12.56 16.51
C GLN A 479 -34.37 -11.45 17.54
N GLY A 480 -33.46 -11.21 18.45
CA GLY A 480 -33.55 -10.09 19.43
C GLY A 480 -33.49 -8.70 18.78
N LEU A 481 -33.05 -8.59 17.53
CA LEU A 481 -33.03 -7.35 16.74
C LEU A 481 -34.35 -7.11 15.97
N LYS A 482 -35.17 -8.12 15.81
CA LYS A 482 -36.45 -8.02 15.11
C LYS A 482 -37.35 -6.94 15.71
N GLY A 483 -37.96 -6.15 14.85
CA GLY A 483 -38.79 -5.00 15.27
C GLY A 483 -38.00 -3.75 15.69
N LYS A 484 -36.65 -3.81 15.70
CA LYS A 484 -35.76 -2.70 16.08
C LYS A 484 -34.80 -2.29 14.99
N VAL A 485 -34.33 -3.25 14.19
CA VAL A 485 -33.31 -3.09 13.16
C VAL A 485 -33.79 -3.79 11.90
N THR A 486 -33.59 -3.17 10.75
CA THR A 486 -33.75 -3.83 9.45
C THR A 486 -32.56 -4.77 9.23
N VAL A 487 -32.79 -6.06 9.21
CA VAL A 487 -31.74 -7.07 9.05
C VAL A 487 -31.86 -7.74 7.71
N VAL A 488 -30.78 -7.79 6.96
CA VAL A 488 -30.67 -8.57 5.72
C VAL A 488 -29.58 -9.59 5.91
N LEU A 489 -29.91 -10.86 5.71
CA LEU A 489 -28.92 -11.91 5.86
C LEU A 489 -28.84 -12.79 4.61
N ILE A 490 -27.63 -13.15 4.19
CA ILE A 490 -27.39 -14.24 3.25
C ILE A 490 -27.34 -15.51 4.09
N ALA A 491 -28.31 -16.39 3.86
CA ALA A 491 -28.47 -17.58 4.67
C ALA A 491 -28.19 -18.86 3.87
N HIS A 492 -27.39 -19.72 4.49
CA HIS A 492 -27.16 -21.10 4.06
C HIS A 492 -27.66 -22.11 5.09
N ARG A 493 -28.14 -21.65 6.25
CA ARG A 493 -28.68 -22.50 7.30
C ARG A 493 -30.16 -22.24 7.51
N LEU A 494 -30.86 -23.32 7.69
CA LEU A 494 -32.29 -23.38 7.71
C LEU A 494 -32.92 -22.66 8.91
N SER A 495 -32.30 -22.75 10.07
CA SER A 495 -32.71 -22.06 11.30
C SER A 495 -32.85 -20.53 11.09
N SER A 496 -31.94 -19.96 10.34
CA SER A 496 -31.95 -18.52 10.03
C SER A 496 -33.01 -18.16 8.98
N ILE A 497 -33.25 -19.06 8.00
CA ILE A 497 -34.21 -18.83 6.91
C ILE A 497 -35.64 -18.96 7.38
N ARG A 498 -35.93 -19.98 8.22
CA ARG A 498 -37.29 -20.27 8.71
C ARG A 498 -37.86 -19.15 9.60
N ASN A 499 -36.99 -18.49 10.35
CA ASN A 499 -37.39 -17.46 11.30
C ASN A 499 -37.39 -16.03 10.68
N ALA A 500 -37.01 -15.90 9.39
CA ALA A 500 -37.05 -14.63 8.68
C ALA A 500 -38.51 -14.21 8.39
N ASP A 501 -38.77 -12.89 8.43
CA ASP A 501 -40.07 -12.34 8.05
C ASP A 501 -40.30 -12.46 6.54
N LYS A 502 -39.19 -12.38 5.77
CA LYS A 502 -39.22 -12.46 4.32
C LYS A 502 -38.05 -13.31 3.81
N VAL A 503 -38.32 -14.19 2.89
CA VAL A 503 -37.35 -15.01 2.16
C VAL A 503 -37.34 -14.57 0.70
N ILE A 504 -36.15 -14.30 0.18
CA ILE A 504 -35.88 -13.83 -1.19
C ILE A 504 -35.05 -14.90 -1.89
N TYR A 505 -35.66 -15.66 -2.78
CA TYR A 505 -34.98 -16.74 -3.50
C TYR A 505 -34.44 -16.29 -4.84
N MET A 506 -33.13 -16.43 -4.98
CA MET A 506 -32.37 -16.02 -6.19
C MET A 506 -31.83 -17.22 -6.95
N LYS A 507 -31.94 -17.17 -8.28
CA LYS A 507 -31.33 -18.14 -9.19
C LYS A 507 -30.81 -17.48 -10.45
N GLY A 508 -29.50 -17.69 -10.75
CA GLY A 508 -28.88 -17.16 -11.97
C GLY A 508 -28.98 -15.64 -12.13
N GLY A 509 -28.86 -14.91 -11.02
CA GLY A 509 -28.92 -13.45 -11.02
C GLY A 509 -30.31 -12.85 -11.03
N LYS A 510 -31.36 -13.66 -10.95
CA LYS A 510 -32.76 -13.22 -10.98
C LYS A 510 -33.46 -13.50 -9.67
N LEU A 511 -34.38 -12.61 -9.30
CA LEU A 511 -35.39 -12.88 -8.28
C LEU A 511 -36.40 -13.88 -8.83
N VAL A 512 -36.54 -15.02 -8.19
CA VAL A 512 -37.49 -16.08 -8.59
C VAL A 512 -38.75 -15.99 -7.76
N ALA A 513 -38.63 -15.84 -6.45
CA ALA A 513 -39.74 -15.69 -5.54
C ALA A 513 -39.34 -14.88 -4.30
N SER A 514 -40.29 -14.16 -3.72
CA SER A 514 -40.14 -13.41 -2.49
C SER A 514 -41.43 -13.55 -1.68
N GLY A 515 -41.33 -13.81 -0.37
CA GLY A 515 -42.45 -13.98 0.52
C GLY A 515 -42.09 -14.68 1.84
N LYS A 516 -43.07 -15.16 2.59
CA LYS A 516 -42.80 -15.96 3.79
C LYS A 516 -42.20 -17.32 3.41
N PHE A 517 -41.48 -17.93 4.33
CA PHE A 517 -40.81 -19.22 4.11
C PHE A 517 -41.69 -20.27 3.43
N GLU A 518 -42.90 -20.51 3.94
CA GLU A 518 -43.83 -21.51 3.39
C GLU A 518 -44.39 -21.13 2.01
N GLU A 519 -44.47 -19.83 1.70
CA GLU A 519 -44.90 -19.34 0.38
C GLU A 519 -43.83 -19.62 -0.68
N VAL A 520 -42.57 -19.24 -0.37
CA VAL A 520 -41.45 -19.48 -1.28
C VAL A 520 -41.22 -20.99 -1.47
N ARG A 521 -41.34 -21.78 -0.42
CA ARG A 521 -41.26 -23.25 -0.46
C ARG A 521 -42.28 -23.88 -1.43
N ARG A 522 -43.50 -23.34 -1.44
CA ARG A 522 -44.56 -23.79 -2.37
C ARG A 522 -44.32 -23.33 -3.81
N LEU A 523 -43.81 -22.13 -4.00
CA LEU A 523 -43.61 -21.53 -5.34
C LEU A 523 -42.36 -22.07 -6.05
N VAL A 524 -41.34 -22.51 -5.31
CA VAL A 524 -40.04 -22.88 -5.86
C VAL A 524 -39.70 -24.32 -5.48
N PRO A 525 -39.96 -25.32 -6.38
CA PRO A 525 -39.66 -26.74 -6.12
C PRO A 525 -38.20 -26.99 -5.73
N ALA A 526 -37.24 -26.31 -6.37
CA ALA A 526 -35.83 -26.44 -6.04
C ALA A 526 -35.53 -26.01 -4.60
N PHE A 527 -36.17 -24.94 -4.11
CA PHE A 527 -36.02 -24.50 -2.72
C PHE A 527 -36.66 -25.50 -1.75
N ASN A 528 -37.78 -26.12 -2.12
CA ASN A 528 -38.40 -27.17 -1.32
C ASN A 528 -37.51 -28.41 -1.21
N GLU A 529 -36.83 -28.81 -2.30
CA GLU A 529 -35.86 -29.93 -2.28
C GLU A 529 -34.65 -29.57 -1.38
N GLU A 530 -34.10 -28.36 -1.51
CA GLU A 530 -33.02 -27.87 -0.65
C GLU A 530 -33.46 -27.87 0.83
N ALA A 531 -34.63 -27.38 1.13
CA ALA A 531 -35.20 -27.36 2.48
C ALA A 531 -35.37 -28.79 3.05
N ASN A 532 -35.89 -29.74 2.25
CA ASN A 532 -36.03 -31.12 2.66
C ASN A 532 -34.67 -31.82 2.90
N LEU A 533 -33.67 -31.55 2.07
CA LEU A 533 -32.30 -32.08 2.26
C LEU A 533 -31.64 -31.55 3.52
N MET A 534 -32.05 -30.37 3.99
CA MET A 534 -31.58 -29.75 5.22
C MET A 534 -32.38 -30.13 6.47
N GLY A 535 -33.39 -31.03 6.34
CA GLY A 535 -34.16 -31.62 7.46
C GLY A 535 -35.41 -30.84 7.89
N LEU A 536 -36.12 -30.19 6.95
CA LEU A 536 -37.44 -29.55 7.15
C LEU A 536 -38.57 -30.25 6.44
#